data_ecf754e53bf0fca2063354f102d35375
#
_entry.id   ecf754e53bf0fca2063354f102d35375
#
_cell.length_a   1.000
_cell.length_b   1.000
_cell.length_c   1.000
_cell.angle_alpha   90.00
_cell.angle_beta   90.00
_cell.angle_gamma   90.00
#
_symmetry.space_group_name_H-M   'P 1'
#
loop_
_entity.id
_entity.type
_entity.pdbx_description
1 polymer ?
#
loop_
_entity_poly.entity_id
_entity_poly.type
_entity_poly.pdbx_seq_one_letter_code
_entity_poly.pdbx_strand_id
1 'polypeptide(L)'
;MSFLRNFFGTTTTAPEVQKEQKEPVRALPASWYTSQDMYELERRSIFSRKWLLTTHKHRVPNAGDWVQYDAAGYKFIVSQDEQGEIKAYLHDNSLSPVHVHIDRNGFIWVNLDSSETPEVAWTDDFDGVDEQPRFDYYNFDEYVFDHTWDMEGDFNWKILADNYNECYHCLVAHPDIPTIADLNSYYVKTKDGHIQHYGAQRQDQIDNGFRIATTYFWPNASCNVSPNFFFMQRFTPVSPTKSVMRYEVYRHKDATDEAFTLISDMYKRIMSEDKYLCIHTQKNLNAGVFVNGLLHPDMEQGPLHFQSTVREVVTQHFNKEQAAGHEIWPAKPPFSVDAPAIDETDIAFRTGMDTYADADNLQESLASNLAPAIAV
;
A
#
# COMPACT_ATOMS: atom_id res chain seq x y z
N MET A 1 -60.74 -52.23 11.61
CA MET A 1 -59.34 -52.34 11.27
C MET A 1 -58.79 -50.94 11.05
N SER A 2 -58.43 -50.34 12.10
CA SER A 2 -57.91 -49.00 12.18
C SER A 2 -56.73 -49.07 13.15
N PHE A 3 -55.50 -48.89 12.63
CA PHE A 3 -54.31 -48.57 13.43
C PHE A 3 -53.12 -48.52 12.50
N LEU A 4 -52.92 -47.37 11.85
CA LEU A 4 -51.63 -46.94 11.29
C LEU A 4 -51.80 -45.54 10.69
N ARG A 5 -52.04 -44.54 11.53
CA ARG A 5 -51.90 -43.14 11.21
C ARG A 5 -51.39 -42.50 12.48
N ASN A 6 -50.08 -42.19 12.51
CA ASN A 6 -49.41 -41.12 13.26
C ASN A 6 -47.94 -41.48 13.46
N PHE A 7 -47.14 -41.40 12.41
CA PHE A 7 -45.68 -41.28 12.51
C PHE A 7 -45.14 -40.53 11.27
N PHE A 8 -45.61 -39.32 11.05
CA PHE A 8 -44.86 -38.35 10.26
C PHE A 8 -44.74 -37.12 11.13
N GLY A 9 -43.62 -37.05 11.85
CA GLY A 9 -43.19 -35.83 12.50
C GLY A 9 -42.98 -34.73 11.44
N THR A 10 -43.64 -33.62 11.62
CA THR A 10 -43.39 -32.40 10.88
C THR A 10 -41.98 -31.97 11.21
N THR A 11 -41.05 -32.21 10.30
CA THR A 11 -39.75 -31.53 10.28
C THR A 11 -40.01 -30.05 10.00
N THR A 12 -40.05 -29.28 11.04
CA THR A 12 -39.90 -27.82 10.94
C THR A 12 -38.48 -27.57 10.46
N THR A 13 -38.31 -27.39 9.15
CA THR A 13 -37.13 -26.80 8.58
C THR A 13 -37.02 -25.39 9.17
N ALA A 14 -35.92 -25.12 9.90
CA ALA A 14 -35.58 -23.79 10.31
C ALA A 14 -35.56 -22.89 9.04
N PRO A 15 -36.02 -21.64 9.11
CA PRO A 15 -35.98 -20.77 7.95
C PRO A 15 -34.53 -20.63 7.54
N GLU A 16 -34.21 -21.02 6.30
CA GLU A 16 -32.97 -20.62 5.64
C GLU A 16 -32.93 -19.11 5.67
N VAL A 17 -32.01 -18.57 6.46
CA VAL A 17 -31.66 -17.14 6.38
C VAL A 17 -31.08 -16.97 4.98
N GLN A 18 -31.88 -16.48 4.05
CA GLN A 18 -31.39 -16.04 2.75
C GLN A 18 -30.35 -14.95 3.04
N LYS A 19 -29.06 -15.27 2.90
CA LYS A 19 -28.01 -14.27 2.87
C LYS A 19 -28.35 -13.36 1.70
N GLU A 20 -28.61 -12.11 2.01
CA GLU A 20 -28.82 -11.07 1.01
C GLU A 20 -27.60 -11.09 0.07
N GLN A 21 -27.81 -11.43 -1.19
CA GLN A 21 -26.74 -11.58 -2.15
C GLN A 21 -26.31 -10.16 -2.55
N LYS A 22 -25.17 -9.71 -2.00
CA LYS A 22 -24.61 -8.40 -2.30
C LYS A 22 -24.24 -8.34 -3.79
N GLU A 23 -24.62 -7.26 -4.45
CA GLU A 23 -24.25 -7.03 -5.85
C GLU A 23 -22.75 -6.85 -6.01
N PRO A 24 -22.13 -7.45 -7.06
CA PRO A 24 -20.71 -7.26 -7.33
C PRO A 24 -20.39 -5.78 -7.64
N VAL A 25 -19.26 -5.32 -7.12
CA VAL A 25 -18.79 -3.93 -7.30
C VAL A 25 -17.77 -3.86 -8.41
N ARG A 26 -17.86 -2.84 -9.28
CA ARG A 26 -16.88 -2.63 -10.33
C ARG A 26 -15.53 -2.20 -9.75
N ALA A 27 -14.48 -2.89 -10.16
CA ALA A 27 -13.09 -2.55 -9.89
C ALA A 27 -12.71 -1.19 -10.51
N LEU A 28 -11.55 -0.66 -10.15
CA LEU A 28 -10.96 0.47 -10.86
C LEU A 28 -10.71 0.08 -12.33
N PRO A 29 -10.92 1.00 -13.29
CA PRO A 29 -10.63 0.74 -14.70
C PRO A 29 -9.14 0.45 -14.92
N ALA A 30 -8.82 -0.39 -15.91
CA ALA A 30 -7.44 -0.72 -16.29
C ALA A 30 -6.57 0.51 -16.55
N SER A 31 -7.16 1.58 -17.12
CA SER A 31 -6.47 2.85 -17.36
C SER A 31 -5.91 3.52 -16.10
N TRP A 32 -6.48 3.26 -14.92
CA TRP A 32 -5.93 3.77 -13.65
C TRP A 32 -4.61 3.10 -13.25
N TYR A 33 -4.29 1.96 -13.83
CA TYR A 33 -3.06 1.20 -13.57
C TYR A 33 -1.97 1.39 -14.64
N THR A 34 -2.29 2.16 -15.71
CA THR A 34 -1.37 2.32 -16.85
C THR A 34 -1.15 3.77 -17.27
N SER A 35 -2.03 4.71 -16.86
CA SER A 35 -1.99 6.10 -17.29
C SER A 35 -0.97 6.93 -16.51
N GLN A 36 -0.14 7.71 -17.22
CA GLN A 36 0.76 8.69 -16.63
C GLN A 36 -0.02 9.81 -15.93
N ASP A 37 -1.10 10.31 -16.54
CA ASP A 37 -1.91 11.39 -15.96
C ASP A 37 -2.55 10.95 -14.64
N MET A 38 -3.00 9.69 -14.57
CA MET A 38 -3.54 9.12 -13.33
C MET A 38 -2.45 9.03 -12.26
N TYR A 39 -1.25 8.60 -12.61
CA TYR A 39 -0.13 8.53 -11.70
C TYR A 39 0.24 9.92 -11.16
N GLU A 40 0.29 10.95 -12.00
CA GLU A 40 0.54 12.32 -11.54
C GLU A 40 -0.58 12.85 -10.63
N LEU A 41 -1.82 12.51 -10.94
CA LEU A 41 -2.95 12.84 -10.07
C LEU A 41 -2.89 12.11 -8.73
N GLU A 42 -2.47 10.83 -8.69
CA GLU A 42 -2.22 10.09 -7.46
C GLU A 42 -1.08 10.70 -6.64
N ARG A 43 0.00 11.16 -7.28
CA ARG A 43 1.08 11.88 -6.61
C ARG A 43 0.55 13.12 -5.87
N ARG A 44 -0.33 13.91 -6.52
CA ARG A 44 -0.93 15.11 -5.96
C ARG A 44 -1.96 14.79 -4.87
N SER A 45 -2.89 13.89 -5.17
CA SER A 45 -4.05 13.64 -4.31
C SER A 45 -3.76 12.73 -3.12
N ILE A 46 -2.81 11.80 -3.26
CA ILE A 46 -2.51 10.78 -2.28
C ILE A 46 -1.15 11.05 -1.61
N PHE A 47 -0.06 10.90 -2.36
CA PHE A 47 1.28 10.85 -1.77
C PHE A 47 1.77 12.20 -1.23
N SER A 48 1.27 13.33 -1.73
CA SER A 48 1.62 14.64 -1.23
C SER A 48 0.64 15.21 -0.19
N ARG A 49 -0.46 14.50 0.11
CA ARG A 49 -1.55 15.02 0.94
C ARG A 49 -1.92 14.14 2.13
N LYS A 50 -1.72 12.83 1.99
CA LYS A 50 -2.14 11.86 3.01
C LYS A 50 -0.99 11.48 3.93
N TRP A 51 -1.31 10.99 5.13
CA TRP A 51 -0.33 10.46 6.04
C TRP A 51 0.21 9.12 5.55
N LEU A 52 1.53 9.00 5.53
CA LEU A 52 2.25 7.83 5.05
C LEU A 52 2.97 7.15 6.20
N LEU A 53 2.64 5.90 6.49
CA LEU A 53 3.43 5.09 7.42
C LEU A 53 4.82 4.90 6.81
N THR A 54 5.84 5.46 7.44
CA THR A 54 7.18 5.58 6.87
C THR A 54 8.16 4.58 7.47
N THR A 55 8.26 4.56 8.81
CA THR A 55 9.24 3.73 9.51
C THR A 55 8.85 3.56 10.99
N HIS A 56 9.77 3.03 11.81
CA HIS A 56 9.61 2.91 13.25
C HIS A 56 10.75 3.63 13.98
N LYS A 57 10.54 4.11 15.21
CA LYS A 57 11.54 4.84 16.02
C LYS A 57 12.88 4.12 16.14
N HIS A 58 12.87 2.78 16.13
CA HIS A 58 14.10 1.97 16.20
C HIS A 58 14.94 2.01 14.91
N ARG A 59 14.50 2.71 13.89
CA ARG A 59 15.29 2.94 12.67
C ARG A 59 16.28 4.11 12.83
N VAL A 60 15.98 5.01 13.73
CA VAL A 60 16.79 6.18 14.10
C VAL A 60 16.92 6.25 15.64
N PRO A 61 17.56 5.27 16.29
CA PRO A 61 17.53 5.12 17.74
C PRO A 61 18.41 6.12 18.51
N ASN A 62 19.34 6.81 17.85
CA ASN A 62 20.29 7.70 18.51
C ASN A 62 20.20 9.13 17.94
N ALA A 63 20.55 10.09 18.77
CA ALA A 63 20.70 11.47 18.34
C ALA A 63 21.70 11.57 17.18
N GLY A 64 21.29 12.29 16.10
CA GLY A 64 22.04 12.43 14.87
C GLY A 64 21.81 11.32 13.83
N ASP A 65 21.09 10.24 14.18
CA ASP A 65 20.70 9.23 13.20
C ASP A 65 19.72 9.83 12.19
N TRP A 66 19.84 9.41 10.93
CA TRP A 66 18.92 9.79 9.87
C TRP A 66 18.80 8.73 8.80
N VAL A 67 17.66 8.71 8.11
CA VAL A 67 17.39 7.83 6.98
C VAL A 67 16.60 8.58 5.91
N GLN A 68 17.00 8.38 4.65
CA GLN A 68 16.29 8.94 3.50
C GLN A 68 15.21 7.98 3.01
N TYR A 69 14.07 8.55 2.67
CA TYR A 69 12.92 7.87 2.11
C TYR A 69 12.50 8.49 0.77
N ASP A 70 11.70 7.72 0.02
CA ASP A 70 11.05 8.16 -1.20
C ASP A 70 9.58 7.72 -1.17
N ALA A 71 8.69 8.63 -1.51
CA ALA A 71 7.26 8.36 -1.70
C ALA A 71 6.81 8.96 -3.03
N ALA A 72 6.66 8.13 -4.05
CA ALA A 72 6.23 8.57 -5.39
C ALA A 72 7.09 9.70 -5.98
N GLY A 73 8.42 9.62 -5.78
CA GLY A 73 9.39 10.62 -6.24
C GLY A 73 9.59 11.81 -5.29
N TYR A 74 8.82 11.91 -4.20
CA TYR A 74 9.10 12.87 -3.14
C TYR A 74 10.16 12.29 -2.20
N LYS A 75 11.36 12.85 -2.23
CA LYS A 75 12.46 12.43 -1.35
C LYS A 75 12.43 13.25 -0.07
N PHE A 76 12.54 12.56 1.07
CA PHE A 76 12.58 13.19 2.38
C PHE A 76 13.48 12.42 3.34
N ILE A 77 13.87 13.07 4.43
CA ILE A 77 14.72 12.51 5.48
C ILE A 77 13.90 12.45 6.76
N VAL A 78 14.00 11.33 7.48
CA VAL A 78 13.57 11.22 8.89
C VAL A 78 14.83 11.17 9.74
N SER A 79 14.91 11.99 10.78
CA SER A 79 16.07 12.07 11.66
C SER A 79 15.68 12.22 13.12
N GLN A 80 16.57 11.80 14.03
CA GLN A 80 16.47 12.14 15.43
C GLN A 80 17.48 13.26 15.76
N ASP A 81 16.99 14.36 16.34
CA ASP A 81 17.86 15.47 16.72
C ASP A 81 18.60 15.23 18.06
N GLU A 82 19.44 16.19 18.46
CA GLU A 82 20.22 16.12 19.70
C GLU A 82 19.36 16.09 20.97
N GLN A 83 18.11 16.53 20.89
CA GLN A 83 17.15 16.51 21.99
C GLN A 83 16.36 15.20 22.05
N GLY A 84 16.55 14.29 21.09
CA GLY A 84 15.82 13.03 20.96
C GLY A 84 14.48 13.17 20.24
N GLU A 85 14.20 14.34 19.64
CA GLU A 85 12.97 14.55 18.88
C GLU A 85 13.11 14.03 17.44
N ILE A 86 12.08 13.33 16.96
CA ILE A 86 12.05 12.84 15.57
C ILE A 86 11.44 13.92 14.68
N LYS A 87 12.16 14.25 13.64
CA LYS A 87 11.80 15.28 12.64
C LYS A 87 11.94 14.72 11.23
N ALA A 88 11.23 15.34 10.29
CA ALA A 88 11.38 15.01 8.87
C ALA A 88 11.51 16.28 8.03
N TYR A 89 12.24 16.15 6.92
CA TYR A 89 12.55 17.26 6.02
C TYR A 89 12.51 16.78 4.57
N LEU A 90 11.95 17.57 3.66
CA LEU A 90 12.14 17.30 2.23
C LEU A 90 13.63 17.34 1.90
N HIS A 91 14.08 16.35 1.14
CA HIS A 91 15.46 16.29 0.65
C HIS A 91 15.58 17.12 -0.63
N ASP A 92 15.31 18.39 -0.49
CA ASP A 92 15.54 19.45 -1.48
C ASP A 92 16.63 20.41 -0.97
N ASN A 93 16.95 21.42 -1.76
CA ASN A 93 17.98 22.41 -1.39
C ASN A 93 17.58 23.28 -0.18
N SER A 94 16.32 23.26 0.26
CA SER A 94 15.80 24.11 1.33
C SER A 94 15.63 23.37 2.66
N LEU A 95 15.66 22.02 2.68
CA LEU A 95 15.33 21.19 3.84
C LEU A 95 14.01 21.63 4.49
N SER A 96 12.98 21.80 3.67
CA SER A 96 11.64 22.20 4.15
C SER A 96 11.10 21.16 5.15
N PRO A 97 10.55 21.59 6.31
CA PRO A 97 10.02 20.68 7.29
C PRO A 97 8.82 19.89 6.73
N VAL A 98 8.70 18.65 7.14
CA VAL A 98 7.63 17.71 6.83
C VAL A 98 6.89 17.39 8.13
N HIS A 99 5.56 17.28 8.09
CA HIS A 99 4.79 16.94 9.26
C HIS A 99 5.08 15.50 9.69
N VAL A 100 5.25 15.32 11.00
CA VAL A 100 5.54 14.02 11.64
C VAL A 100 4.50 13.74 12.70
N HIS A 101 4.00 12.51 12.73
CA HIS A 101 3.23 11.94 13.84
C HIS A 101 3.91 10.64 14.27
N ILE A 102 4.06 10.44 15.56
CA ILE A 102 4.57 9.19 16.14
C ILE A 102 3.45 8.60 16.97
N ASP A 103 3.00 7.41 16.57
CA ASP A 103 1.93 6.74 17.28
C ASP A 103 2.42 6.07 18.59
N ARG A 104 1.50 5.55 19.40
CA ARG A 104 1.81 4.96 20.70
C ARG A 104 2.73 3.74 20.64
N ASN A 105 2.77 3.06 19.49
CA ASN A 105 3.62 1.89 19.25
C ASN A 105 5.01 2.26 18.71
N GLY A 106 5.25 3.55 18.41
CA GLY A 106 6.53 4.05 17.91
C GLY A 106 6.65 4.06 16.39
N PHE A 107 5.57 3.81 15.65
CA PHE A 107 5.57 3.99 14.20
C PHE A 107 5.57 5.48 13.85
N ILE A 108 6.38 5.82 12.85
CA ILE A 108 6.58 7.19 12.37
C ILE A 108 5.81 7.38 11.09
N TRP A 109 4.92 8.35 11.12
CA TRP A 109 4.08 8.77 10.01
C TRP A 109 4.53 10.13 9.52
N VAL A 110 4.52 10.35 8.21
CA VAL A 110 4.81 11.65 7.62
C VAL A 110 3.65 12.12 6.75
N ASN A 111 3.47 13.43 6.67
CA ASN A 111 2.58 14.06 5.70
C ASN A 111 3.35 15.15 4.97
N LEU A 112 3.39 15.08 3.64
CA LEU A 112 4.18 15.94 2.79
C LEU A 112 3.48 17.26 2.42
N ASP A 113 2.28 17.52 2.95
CA ASP A 113 1.59 18.80 2.78
C ASP A 113 2.47 19.94 3.33
N SER A 114 2.75 20.94 2.51
CA SER A 114 3.61 22.06 2.85
C SER A 114 2.91 23.18 3.62
N SER A 115 1.62 23.05 3.89
CA SER A 115 0.86 23.99 4.71
C SER A 115 1.34 23.97 6.16
N GLU A 116 1.13 25.05 6.91
CA GLU A 116 1.49 25.11 8.35
C GLU A 116 0.83 24.00 9.17
N THR A 117 -0.40 23.65 8.81
CA THR A 117 -1.14 22.49 9.33
C THR A 117 -1.61 21.67 8.13
N PRO A 118 -1.37 20.35 8.11
CA PRO A 118 -1.77 19.52 6.97
C PRO A 118 -3.31 19.53 6.82
N GLU A 119 -3.80 19.52 5.59
CA GLU A 119 -5.24 19.54 5.29
C GLU A 119 -5.96 18.34 5.93
N VAL A 120 -5.27 17.22 6.07
CA VAL A 120 -5.80 15.96 6.65
C VAL A 120 -5.12 15.73 8.00
N ALA A 121 -5.87 15.70 9.10
CA ALA A 121 -5.34 15.31 10.39
C ALA A 121 -5.03 13.80 10.39
N TRP A 122 -4.02 13.36 11.17
CA TRP A 122 -3.70 11.93 11.27
C TRP A 122 -4.89 11.10 11.76
N THR A 123 -5.64 11.64 12.71
CA THR A 123 -6.84 11.03 13.26
C THR A 123 -8.01 10.91 12.27
N ASP A 124 -8.03 11.69 11.19
CA ASP A 124 -9.09 11.58 10.18
C ASP A 124 -9.02 10.23 9.43
N ASP A 125 -7.80 9.73 9.22
CA ASP A 125 -7.58 8.46 8.50
C ASP A 125 -7.25 7.29 9.46
N PHE A 126 -6.67 7.57 10.66
CA PHE A 126 -6.03 6.54 11.49
C PHE A 126 -6.44 6.54 12.97
N ASP A 127 -7.58 7.14 13.33
CA ASP A 127 -8.05 7.13 14.72
C ASP A 127 -8.14 5.71 15.29
N GLY A 128 -7.42 5.46 16.40
CA GLY A 128 -7.38 4.18 17.09
C GLY A 128 -6.65 3.05 16.33
N VAL A 129 -5.92 3.36 15.24
CA VAL A 129 -5.17 2.35 14.49
C VAL A 129 -4.04 1.72 15.33
N ASP A 130 -3.46 2.47 16.22
CA ASP A 130 -2.42 2.06 17.15
C ASP A 130 -2.97 1.42 18.45
N GLU A 131 -4.31 1.45 18.63
CA GLU A 131 -5.02 0.85 19.76
C GLU A 131 -5.66 -0.51 19.45
N GLN A 132 -5.23 -1.18 18.37
CA GLN A 132 -5.74 -2.49 18.03
C GLN A 132 -5.45 -3.49 19.16
N PRO A 133 -6.47 -4.19 19.73
CA PRO A 133 -6.25 -5.11 20.86
C PRO A 133 -5.25 -6.25 20.55
N ARG A 134 -5.05 -6.58 19.27
CA ARG A 134 -4.07 -7.58 18.85
C ARG A 134 -2.62 -7.07 18.93
N PHE A 135 -2.39 -5.77 19.04
CA PHE A 135 -1.08 -5.19 19.32
C PHE A 135 -0.71 -5.27 20.81
N ASP A 136 -1.66 -5.43 21.72
CA ASP A 136 -1.41 -5.59 23.16
C ASP A 136 -0.63 -6.87 23.50
N TYR A 137 -0.51 -7.82 22.55
CA TYR A 137 0.33 -9.01 22.70
C TYR A 137 1.82 -8.74 22.48
N TYR A 138 2.20 -7.54 21.99
CA TYR A 138 3.57 -7.22 21.62
C TYR A 138 4.05 -5.98 22.35
N ASN A 139 5.29 -6.02 22.82
CA ASN A 139 6.00 -4.84 23.29
C ASN A 139 6.97 -4.40 22.17
N PHE A 140 6.62 -3.37 21.43
CA PHE A 140 7.43 -2.88 20.32
C PHE A 140 8.82 -2.41 20.74
N ASP A 141 9.04 -2.05 22.02
CA ASP A 141 10.36 -1.68 22.55
C ASP A 141 11.32 -2.88 22.70
N GLU A 142 10.81 -4.10 22.53
CA GLU A 142 11.62 -5.33 22.57
C GLU A 142 12.13 -5.78 21.20
N TYR A 143 11.82 -5.02 20.15
CA TYR A 143 12.33 -5.27 18.81
C TYR A 143 13.42 -4.26 18.48
N VAL A 144 14.43 -4.71 17.73
CA VAL A 144 15.51 -3.88 17.23
C VAL A 144 15.57 -3.96 15.72
N PHE A 145 15.94 -2.86 15.08
CA PHE A 145 16.14 -2.86 13.63
C PHE A 145 17.24 -3.85 13.26
N ASP A 146 16.95 -4.72 12.29
CA ASP A 146 17.89 -5.74 11.80
C ASP A 146 18.43 -5.37 10.41
N HIS A 147 17.58 -5.33 9.40
CA HIS A 147 18.00 -5.01 8.03
C HIS A 147 16.86 -4.46 7.17
N THR A 148 17.27 -3.98 5.99
CA THR A 148 16.36 -3.64 4.90
C THR A 148 16.63 -4.52 3.70
N TRP A 149 15.60 -4.69 2.86
CA TRP A 149 15.75 -5.25 1.52
C TRP A 149 14.65 -4.72 0.61
N ASP A 150 14.92 -4.73 -0.70
CA ASP A 150 14.02 -4.17 -1.70
C ASP A 150 13.79 -5.16 -2.83
N MET A 151 12.61 -5.10 -3.46
CA MET A 151 12.31 -5.76 -4.72
C MET A 151 11.66 -4.77 -5.69
N GLU A 152 12.30 -4.56 -6.84
CA GLU A 152 11.69 -3.80 -7.93
C GLU A 152 10.76 -4.68 -8.75
N GLY A 153 9.68 -4.10 -9.28
CA GLY A 153 8.74 -4.81 -10.13
C GLY A 153 8.10 -3.90 -11.19
N ASP A 154 7.89 -4.48 -12.37
CA ASP A 154 7.22 -3.80 -13.48
C ASP A 154 5.70 -3.93 -13.33
N PHE A 155 5.16 -3.24 -12.33
CA PHE A 155 3.72 -3.17 -12.04
C PHE A 155 3.35 -1.88 -11.30
N ASN A 156 2.10 -1.48 -11.45
CA ASN A 156 1.52 -0.36 -10.70
C ASN A 156 1.40 -0.72 -9.21
N TRP A 157 1.67 0.23 -8.33
CA TRP A 157 1.61 0.05 -6.88
C TRP A 157 0.25 -0.45 -6.36
N LYS A 158 -0.85 -0.08 -7.06
CA LYS A 158 -2.20 -0.54 -6.69
C LYS A 158 -2.41 -2.04 -6.95
N ILE A 159 -1.74 -2.62 -7.96
CA ILE A 159 -1.79 -4.07 -8.18
C ILE A 159 -1.26 -4.83 -6.97
N LEU A 160 -0.14 -4.35 -6.40
CA LEU A 160 0.42 -4.95 -5.19
C LEU A 160 -0.49 -4.75 -3.98
N ALA A 161 -1.12 -3.58 -3.85
CA ALA A 161 -2.09 -3.33 -2.79
C ALA A 161 -3.35 -4.20 -2.93
N ASP A 162 -3.86 -4.38 -4.15
CA ASP A 162 -4.97 -5.30 -4.42
C ASP A 162 -4.61 -6.74 -4.06
N ASN A 163 -3.45 -7.23 -4.51
CA ASN A 163 -2.95 -8.58 -4.20
C ASN A 163 -2.75 -8.77 -2.69
N TYR A 164 -2.18 -7.79 -1.99
CA TYR A 164 -1.90 -7.89 -0.55
C TYR A 164 -3.18 -7.94 0.31
N ASN A 165 -4.25 -7.25 -0.10
CA ASN A 165 -5.44 -7.06 0.73
C ASN A 165 -6.49 -8.18 0.60
N GLU A 166 -6.15 -9.30 -0.08
CA GLU A 166 -6.91 -10.54 -0.09
C GLU A 166 -5.97 -11.74 0.07
N CYS A 167 -6.50 -12.92 0.38
CA CYS A 167 -5.73 -14.15 0.42
C CYS A 167 -6.41 -15.26 -0.42
N TYR A 168 -7.15 -14.87 -1.40
CA TYR A 168 -7.88 -15.69 -2.34
C TYR A 168 -6.94 -16.52 -3.23
N HIS A 169 -5.80 -15.91 -3.61
CA HIS A 169 -4.72 -16.55 -4.35
C HIS A 169 -3.80 -17.43 -3.49
N CYS A 170 -3.76 -17.22 -2.17
CA CYS A 170 -2.74 -17.80 -1.28
C CYS A 170 -2.65 -19.33 -1.33
N LEU A 171 -3.79 -20.02 -1.47
CA LEU A 171 -3.82 -21.50 -1.56
C LEU A 171 -3.08 -22.05 -2.79
N VAL A 172 -3.00 -21.26 -3.86
CA VAL A 172 -2.44 -21.70 -5.14
C VAL A 172 -1.06 -21.12 -5.35
N ALA A 173 -0.84 -19.85 -4.94
CA ALA A 173 0.38 -19.11 -5.21
C ALA A 173 1.49 -19.36 -4.19
N HIS A 174 1.14 -19.65 -2.93
CA HIS A 174 2.10 -19.72 -1.81
C HIS A 174 2.14 -21.11 -1.17
N PRO A 175 3.03 -22.01 -1.59
CA PRO A 175 3.14 -23.35 -0.99
C PRO A 175 3.43 -23.36 0.51
N ASP A 176 4.09 -22.33 1.02
CA ASP A 176 4.44 -22.22 2.45
C ASP A 176 3.24 -21.83 3.32
N ILE A 177 2.30 -21.01 2.83
CA ILE A 177 1.19 -20.48 3.62
C ILE A 177 0.30 -21.57 4.20
N PRO A 178 -0.17 -22.60 3.45
CA PRO A 178 -1.01 -23.65 4.02
C PRO A 178 -0.34 -24.49 5.10
N THR A 179 0.99 -24.43 5.21
CA THR A 179 1.73 -25.16 6.26
C THR A 179 1.66 -24.46 7.61
N ILE A 180 1.43 -23.13 7.63
CA ILE A 180 1.43 -22.28 8.81
C ILE A 180 0.08 -21.62 9.10
N ALA A 181 -0.88 -21.69 8.16
CA ALA A 181 -2.14 -20.97 8.23
C ALA A 181 -3.34 -21.83 7.85
N ASP A 182 -4.49 -21.62 8.51
CA ASP A 182 -5.80 -22.14 8.11
C ASP A 182 -6.55 -21.07 7.31
N LEU A 183 -6.38 -21.08 5.99
CA LEU A 183 -6.97 -20.09 5.10
C LEU A 183 -8.51 -20.14 5.03
N ASN A 184 -9.16 -21.20 5.53
CA ASN A 184 -10.62 -21.26 5.57
C ASN A 184 -11.20 -20.28 6.61
N SER A 185 -10.41 -19.89 7.58
CA SER A 185 -10.78 -18.92 8.63
C SER A 185 -10.36 -17.50 8.34
N TYR A 186 -9.75 -17.24 7.17
CA TYR A 186 -9.26 -15.90 6.80
C TYR A 186 -10.42 -14.94 6.50
N TYR A 187 -10.31 -13.73 7.06
CA TYR A 187 -11.19 -12.60 6.75
C TYR A 187 -10.46 -11.27 7.05
N VAL A 188 -10.99 -10.18 6.53
CA VAL A 188 -10.48 -8.83 6.81
C VAL A 188 -11.53 -8.00 7.56
N LYS A 189 -11.04 -7.01 8.31
CA LYS A 189 -11.85 -5.90 8.83
C LYS A 189 -11.28 -4.61 8.29
N THR A 190 -12.14 -3.78 7.73
CA THR A 190 -11.77 -2.49 7.16
C THR A 190 -12.29 -1.36 8.05
N LYS A 191 -11.48 -0.36 8.27
CA LYS A 191 -11.87 0.85 8.99
C LYS A 191 -10.99 2.01 8.51
N ASP A 192 -11.60 3.10 8.06
CA ASP A 192 -10.92 4.32 7.65
C ASP A 192 -9.67 4.04 6.79
N GLY A 193 -8.50 4.47 7.22
CA GLY A 193 -7.23 4.29 6.51
C GLY A 193 -6.56 2.92 6.70
N HIS A 194 -7.22 1.87 7.21
CA HIS A 194 -6.55 0.59 7.42
C HIS A 194 -7.41 -0.65 7.18
N ILE A 195 -6.73 -1.75 6.88
CA ILE A 195 -7.33 -3.08 6.69
C ILE A 195 -6.60 -4.06 7.61
N GLN A 196 -7.35 -4.66 8.52
CA GLN A 196 -6.84 -5.66 9.45
C GLN A 196 -7.12 -7.05 8.91
N HIS A 197 -6.09 -7.88 8.78
CA HIS A 197 -6.20 -9.27 8.34
C HIS A 197 -6.31 -10.18 9.55
N TYR A 198 -7.28 -11.08 9.54
CA TYR A 198 -7.60 -11.99 10.62
C TYR A 198 -7.73 -13.41 10.12
N GLY A 199 -7.77 -14.33 11.06
CA GLY A 199 -7.87 -15.74 10.78
C GLY A 199 -6.52 -16.34 10.41
N ALA A 200 -6.60 -17.46 9.75
CA ALA A 200 -5.44 -18.19 9.27
C ALA A 200 -4.46 -18.70 10.33
N GLN A 201 -4.64 -18.43 11.61
CA GLN A 201 -3.81 -19.01 12.66
C GLN A 201 -4.32 -20.38 13.09
N ARG A 202 -3.41 -21.35 13.13
CA ARG A 202 -3.74 -22.69 13.62
C ARG A 202 -3.83 -22.68 15.14
N GLN A 203 -4.73 -23.48 15.71
CA GLN A 203 -4.94 -23.54 17.17
C GLN A 203 -3.68 -23.95 17.93
N ASP A 204 -2.91 -24.89 17.39
CA ASP A 204 -1.64 -25.34 17.99
C ASP A 204 -0.60 -24.21 18.09
N GLN A 205 -0.57 -23.30 17.14
CA GLN A 205 0.30 -22.11 17.17
C GLN A 205 -0.16 -21.11 18.24
N ILE A 206 -1.47 -20.84 18.31
CA ILE A 206 -2.06 -19.96 19.32
C ILE A 206 -1.78 -20.49 20.73
N ASP A 207 -1.93 -21.78 20.95
CA ASP A 207 -1.69 -22.45 22.24
C ASP A 207 -0.21 -22.37 22.67
N ASN A 208 0.69 -22.34 21.68
CA ASN A 208 2.15 -22.11 21.89
C ASN A 208 2.54 -20.64 21.95
N GLY A 209 1.59 -19.70 21.99
CA GLY A 209 1.85 -18.27 22.09
C GLY A 209 2.25 -17.59 20.78
N PHE A 210 2.29 -18.32 19.66
CA PHE A 210 2.58 -17.73 18.35
C PHE A 210 1.33 -17.03 17.80
N ARG A 211 1.40 -15.72 17.64
CA ARG A 211 0.34 -14.88 17.10
C ARG A 211 0.89 -14.01 16.00
N ILE A 212 0.06 -13.66 15.03
CA ILE A 212 0.42 -12.73 13.95
C ILE A 212 -0.63 -11.62 13.90
N ALA A 213 -0.18 -10.38 13.78
CA ALA A 213 -1.03 -9.23 13.55
C ALA A 213 -0.62 -8.55 12.24
N THR A 214 -1.39 -8.81 11.18
CA THR A 214 -1.17 -8.22 9.85
C THR A 214 -2.11 -7.06 9.67
N THR A 215 -1.57 -5.87 9.35
CA THR A 215 -2.35 -4.67 9.07
C THR A 215 -1.81 -3.99 7.82
N TYR A 216 -2.69 -3.67 6.89
CA TYR A 216 -2.41 -2.75 5.79
C TYR A 216 -2.83 -1.34 6.20
N PHE A 217 -1.96 -0.37 5.95
CA PHE A 217 -2.17 1.06 6.20
C PHE A 217 -2.23 1.79 4.87
N TRP A 218 -3.37 2.31 4.57
CA TRP A 218 -3.58 3.07 3.34
C TRP A 218 -2.70 4.35 3.36
N PRO A 219 -2.07 4.78 2.27
CA PRO A 219 -2.26 4.26 0.92
C PRO A 219 -1.37 3.07 0.57
N ASN A 220 -0.19 2.88 1.14
CA ASN A 220 0.83 2.07 0.53
C ASN A 220 1.77 1.36 1.50
N ALA A 221 1.35 1.12 2.72
CA ALA A 221 2.19 0.42 3.69
C ALA A 221 1.48 -0.76 4.36
N SER A 222 2.24 -1.70 4.85
CA SER A 222 1.75 -2.77 5.71
C SER A 222 2.73 -3.09 6.82
N CYS A 223 2.22 -3.71 7.90
CA CYS A 223 3.04 -4.24 8.97
C CYS A 223 2.55 -5.64 9.34
N ASN A 224 3.47 -6.58 9.46
CA ASN A 224 3.24 -7.90 10.01
C ASN A 224 4.03 -8.04 11.32
N VAL A 225 3.33 -8.24 12.42
CA VAL A 225 3.92 -8.41 13.75
C VAL A 225 3.77 -9.84 14.21
N SER A 226 4.85 -10.43 14.71
CA SER A 226 4.91 -11.76 15.30
C SER A 226 5.83 -11.75 16.53
N PRO A 227 5.85 -12.79 17.38
CA PRO A 227 6.74 -12.84 18.53
C PRO A 227 8.25 -12.79 18.20
N ASN A 228 8.64 -13.16 16.98
CA ASN A 228 10.05 -13.24 16.59
C ASN A 228 10.54 -11.99 15.84
N PHE A 229 9.65 -11.31 15.15
CA PHE A 229 9.98 -10.13 14.37
C PHE A 229 8.71 -9.36 13.99
N PHE A 230 8.87 -8.10 13.63
CA PHE A 230 7.92 -7.43 12.74
C PHE A 230 8.65 -6.90 11.51
N PHE A 231 7.92 -6.83 10.40
CA PHE A 231 8.42 -6.12 9.24
C PHE A 231 7.38 -5.12 8.75
N MET A 232 7.89 -4.02 8.26
CA MET A 232 7.12 -3.02 7.54
C MET A 232 7.41 -3.16 6.05
N GLN A 233 6.37 -3.11 5.25
CA GLN A 233 6.47 -3.10 3.79
C GLN A 233 5.88 -1.79 3.27
N ARG A 234 6.57 -1.14 2.31
CA ARG A 234 6.06 0.02 1.60
C ARG A 234 6.00 -0.27 0.12
N PHE A 235 4.87 0.05 -0.49
CA PHE A 235 4.62 -0.08 -1.93
C PHE A 235 4.94 1.27 -2.56
N THR A 236 6.18 1.46 -2.98
CA THR A 236 6.67 2.77 -3.47
C THR A 236 6.52 2.84 -4.99
N PRO A 237 5.60 3.64 -5.52
CA PRO A 237 5.49 3.83 -6.96
C PRO A 237 6.66 4.65 -7.50
N VAL A 238 7.19 4.23 -8.65
CA VAL A 238 8.26 4.90 -9.40
C VAL A 238 7.72 5.51 -10.69
N SER A 239 6.75 4.85 -11.30
CA SER A 239 6.04 5.29 -12.50
C SER A 239 4.65 4.65 -12.54
N PRO A 240 3.81 4.91 -13.53
CA PRO A 240 2.50 4.26 -13.65
C PRO A 240 2.58 2.73 -13.62
N THR A 241 3.65 2.14 -14.12
CA THR A 241 3.80 0.70 -14.27
C THR A 241 5.06 0.14 -13.62
N LYS A 242 5.69 0.88 -12.71
CA LYS A 242 6.88 0.45 -12.00
C LYS A 242 6.80 0.81 -10.52
N SER A 243 7.12 -0.14 -9.66
CA SER A 243 7.10 0.04 -8.20
C SER A 243 8.28 -0.65 -7.54
N VAL A 244 8.61 -0.20 -6.34
CA VAL A 244 9.58 -0.86 -5.46
C VAL A 244 8.87 -1.30 -4.19
N MET A 245 8.99 -2.57 -3.87
CA MET A 245 8.58 -3.13 -2.59
C MET A 245 9.74 -2.94 -1.62
N ARG A 246 9.61 -2.05 -0.64
CA ARG A 246 10.65 -1.73 0.34
C ARG A 246 10.30 -2.33 1.69
N TYR A 247 11.25 -3.04 2.31
CA TYR A 247 11.07 -3.73 3.57
C TYR A 247 12.03 -3.24 4.62
N GLU A 248 11.51 -3.04 5.83
CA GLU A 248 12.30 -2.86 7.05
C GLU A 248 11.95 -3.99 8.02
N VAL A 249 12.95 -4.71 8.47
CA VAL A 249 12.80 -5.88 9.35
C VAL A 249 13.35 -5.55 10.71
N TYR A 250 12.55 -5.84 11.74
CA TYR A 250 12.89 -5.63 13.15
C TYR A 250 12.78 -6.96 13.87
N ARG A 251 13.87 -7.37 14.51
CA ARG A 251 13.98 -8.65 15.22
C ARG A 251 13.67 -8.48 16.70
N HIS A 252 12.85 -9.37 17.26
CA HIS A 252 12.65 -9.41 18.71
C HIS A 252 13.92 -9.84 19.42
N LYS A 253 14.27 -9.20 20.54
CA LYS A 253 15.52 -9.43 21.31
C LYS A 253 15.72 -10.89 21.73
N ASP A 254 14.63 -11.64 21.98
CA ASP A 254 14.66 -13.04 22.42
C ASP A 254 14.49 -14.04 21.27
N ALA A 255 14.36 -13.58 20.02
CA ALA A 255 14.25 -14.47 18.87
C ALA A 255 15.57 -15.20 18.61
N THR A 256 15.51 -16.55 18.50
CA THR A 256 16.68 -17.33 18.11
C THR A 256 17.04 -17.07 16.64
N ASP A 257 18.30 -17.25 16.27
CA ASP A 257 18.76 -17.08 14.88
C ASP A 257 18.01 -18.01 13.92
N GLU A 258 17.75 -19.25 14.34
CA GLU A 258 17.04 -20.25 13.55
C GLU A 258 15.58 -19.83 13.28
N ALA A 259 14.86 -19.43 14.34
CA ALA A 259 13.45 -19.01 14.20
C ALA A 259 13.32 -17.74 13.36
N PHE A 260 14.21 -16.77 13.58
CA PHE A 260 14.23 -15.52 12.83
C PHE A 260 14.54 -15.76 11.34
N THR A 261 15.60 -16.52 11.02
CA THR A 261 16.01 -16.81 9.65
C THR A 261 14.92 -17.59 8.90
N LEU A 262 14.35 -18.63 9.54
CA LEU A 262 13.30 -19.44 8.94
C LEU A 262 12.12 -18.58 8.45
N ILE A 263 11.64 -17.70 9.32
CA ILE A 263 10.47 -16.86 9.00
C ILE A 263 10.86 -15.76 8.01
N SER A 264 12.01 -15.12 8.15
CA SER A 264 12.50 -14.10 7.22
C SER A 264 12.62 -14.64 5.80
N ASP A 265 13.21 -15.83 5.64
CA ASP A 265 13.36 -16.47 4.32
C ASP A 265 12.01 -16.90 3.72
N MET A 266 11.11 -17.37 4.55
CA MET A 266 9.76 -17.71 4.10
C MET A 266 9.03 -16.47 3.56
N TYR A 267 9.05 -15.35 4.29
CA TYR A 267 8.42 -14.11 3.80
C TYR A 267 9.06 -13.59 2.51
N LYS A 268 10.38 -13.67 2.37
CA LYS A 268 11.06 -13.28 1.11
C LYS A 268 10.58 -14.12 -0.09
N ARG A 269 10.35 -15.44 0.12
CA ARG A 269 9.77 -16.30 -0.92
C ARG A 269 8.35 -15.87 -1.27
N ILE A 270 7.47 -15.76 -0.27
CA ILE A 270 6.07 -15.33 -0.46
C ILE A 270 6.01 -14.01 -1.24
N MET A 271 6.78 -13.01 -0.82
CA MET A 271 6.81 -11.71 -1.51
C MET A 271 7.35 -11.80 -2.94
N SER A 272 8.25 -12.74 -3.24
CA SER A 272 8.73 -12.97 -4.60
C SER A 272 7.67 -13.66 -5.49
N GLU A 273 6.83 -14.50 -4.91
CA GLU A 273 5.68 -15.11 -5.58
C GLU A 273 4.61 -14.05 -5.89
N ASP A 274 4.30 -13.17 -4.94
CA ASP A 274 3.41 -12.02 -5.16
C ASP A 274 3.93 -11.08 -6.26
N LYS A 275 5.23 -10.78 -6.25
CA LYS A 275 5.87 -10.00 -7.32
C LYS A 275 5.63 -10.63 -8.69
N TYR A 276 5.73 -11.96 -8.80
CA TYR A 276 5.48 -12.67 -10.05
C TYR A 276 4.03 -12.47 -10.52
N LEU A 277 3.05 -12.60 -9.61
CA LEU A 277 1.63 -12.38 -9.92
C LEU A 277 1.38 -10.94 -10.38
N CYS A 278 1.92 -9.96 -9.66
CA CYS A 278 1.74 -8.54 -9.97
C CYS A 278 2.31 -8.18 -11.35
N ILE A 279 3.50 -8.68 -11.72
CA ILE A 279 4.12 -8.46 -13.04
C ILE A 279 3.22 -9.02 -14.16
N HIS A 280 2.65 -10.21 -13.97
CA HIS A 280 1.80 -10.83 -14.98
C HIS A 280 0.44 -10.12 -15.10
N THR A 281 -0.11 -9.64 -13.99
CA THR A 281 -1.31 -8.81 -14.00
C THR A 281 -1.06 -7.52 -14.79
N GLN A 282 0.07 -6.84 -14.54
CA GLN A 282 0.40 -5.61 -15.29
C GLN A 282 0.55 -5.86 -16.79
N LYS A 283 1.18 -6.98 -17.20
CA LYS A 283 1.28 -7.35 -18.62
C LYS A 283 -0.10 -7.49 -19.27
N ASN A 284 -1.07 -8.10 -18.57
CA ASN A 284 -2.43 -8.24 -19.08
C ASN A 284 -3.15 -6.88 -19.20
N LEU A 285 -2.94 -5.98 -18.23
CA LEU A 285 -3.49 -4.61 -18.29
C LEU A 285 -2.88 -3.82 -19.46
N ASN A 286 -1.58 -3.91 -19.66
CA ASN A 286 -0.87 -3.25 -20.77
C ASN A 286 -1.30 -3.77 -22.16
N ALA A 287 -1.77 -5.02 -22.25
CA ALA A 287 -2.30 -5.57 -23.50
C ALA A 287 -3.59 -4.87 -23.98
N GLY A 288 -4.26 -4.08 -23.11
CA GLY A 288 -5.43 -3.27 -23.47
C GLY A 288 -6.72 -4.04 -23.76
N VAL A 289 -6.72 -5.35 -23.56
CA VAL A 289 -7.90 -6.22 -23.76
C VAL A 289 -8.83 -6.17 -22.56
N PHE A 290 -8.27 -6.19 -21.35
CA PHE A 290 -9.02 -6.05 -20.11
C PHE A 290 -9.28 -4.56 -19.83
N VAL A 291 -10.53 -4.19 -19.65
CA VAL A 291 -10.94 -2.79 -19.40
C VAL A 291 -11.40 -2.59 -17.96
N ASN A 292 -12.20 -3.53 -17.46
CA ASN A 292 -12.78 -3.46 -16.12
C ASN A 292 -13.22 -4.86 -15.67
N GLY A 293 -13.25 -5.08 -14.35
CA GLY A 293 -13.72 -6.31 -13.71
C GLY A 293 -14.78 -6.04 -12.65
N LEU A 294 -15.24 -7.11 -12.04
CA LEU A 294 -16.10 -7.08 -10.86
C LEU A 294 -15.36 -7.73 -9.71
N LEU A 295 -15.40 -7.10 -8.53
CA LEU A 295 -14.86 -7.63 -7.29
C LEU A 295 -15.94 -8.40 -6.54
N HIS A 296 -15.54 -9.52 -5.91
CA HIS A 296 -16.43 -10.32 -5.10
C HIS A 296 -16.71 -9.63 -3.76
N PRO A 297 -18.00 -9.39 -3.40
CA PRO A 297 -18.36 -8.54 -2.27
C PRO A 297 -17.93 -9.09 -0.90
N ASP A 298 -17.72 -10.40 -0.78
CA ASP A 298 -17.33 -11.05 0.48
C ASP A 298 -15.86 -11.48 0.50
N MET A 299 -15.33 -12.00 -0.62
CA MET A 299 -13.95 -12.53 -0.67
C MET A 299 -12.90 -11.46 -0.93
N GLU A 300 -13.29 -10.36 -1.58
CA GLU A 300 -12.41 -9.25 -1.94
C GLU A 300 -12.75 -7.96 -1.19
N GLN A 301 -13.18 -8.06 0.08
CA GLN A 301 -13.53 -6.89 0.90
C GLN A 301 -12.35 -5.92 1.08
N GLY A 302 -11.12 -6.44 1.20
CA GLY A 302 -9.92 -5.63 1.31
C GLY A 302 -9.66 -4.81 0.03
N PRO A 303 -9.55 -5.42 -1.15
CA PRO A 303 -9.47 -4.70 -2.43
C PRO A 303 -10.63 -3.74 -2.67
N LEU A 304 -11.87 -4.11 -2.31
CA LEU A 304 -13.03 -3.22 -2.41
C LEU A 304 -12.85 -1.95 -1.59
N HIS A 305 -12.43 -2.08 -0.33
CA HIS A 305 -12.16 -0.94 0.54
C HIS A 305 -11.02 -0.08 -0.02
N PHE A 306 -9.89 -0.71 -0.39
CA PHE A 306 -8.73 -0.03 -0.95
C PHE A 306 -9.10 0.78 -2.21
N GLN A 307 -9.75 0.13 -3.19
CA GLN A 307 -10.09 0.77 -4.47
C GLN A 307 -11.17 1.85 -4.33
N SER A 308 -12.13 1.68 -3.41
CA SER A 308 -13.13 2.72 -3.15
C SER A 308 -12.49 3.95 -2.53
N THR A 309 -11.56 3.78 -1.59
CA THR A 309 -10.81 4.89 -0.97
C THR A 309 -9.93 5.61 -2.01
N VAL A 310 -9.22 4.87 -2.86
CA VAL A 310 -8.44 5.47 -3.97
C VAL A 310 -9.35 6.29 -4.88
N ARG A 311 -10.50 5.72 -5.31
CA ARG A 311 -11.45 6.42 -6.19
C ARG A 311 -11.97 7.69 -5.55
N GLU A 312 -12.35 7.62 -4.29
CA GLU A 312 -12.89 8.76 -3.55
C GLU A 312 -11.86 9.90 -3.44
N VAL A 313 -10.66 9.61 -2.92
CA VAL A 313 -9.60 10.60 -2.69
C VAL A 313 -9.15 11.25 -3.99
N VAL A 314 -8.93 10.46 -5.04
CA VAL A 314 -8.50 10.95 -6.35
C VAL A 314 -9.59 11.82 -6.99
N THR A 315 -10.86 11.38 -6.93
CA THR A 315 -11.98 12.13 -7.52
C THR A 315 -12.22 13.44 -6.78
N GLN A 316 -12.16 13.44 -5.45
CA GLN A 316 -12.30 14.66 -4.65
C GLN A 316 -11.22 15.69 -4.99
N HIS A 317 -9.96 15.25 -5.09
CA HIS A 317 -8.86 16.14 -5.44
C HIS A 317 -8.98 16.67 -6.87
N PHE A 318 -9.28 15.81 -7.84
CA PHE A 318 -9.55 16.21 -9.23
C PHE A 318 -10.64 17.27 -9.32
N ASN A 319 -11.75 17.10 -8.59
CA ASN A 319 -12.83 18.10 -8.57
C ASN A 319 -12.36 19.44 -7.98
N LYS A 320 -11.48 19.44 -6.99
CA LYS A 320 -10.86 20.67 -6.47
C LYS A 320 -10.00 21.35 -7.53
N GLU A 321 -9.18 20.61 -8.26
CA GLU A 321 -8.36 21.12 -9.37
C GLU A 321 -9.23 21.71 -10.49
N GLN A 322 -10.31 21.04 -10.86
CA GLN A 322 -11.28 21.54 -11.86
C GLN A 322 -11.94 22.86 -11.40
N ALA A 323 -12.31 22.98 -10.14
CA ALA A 323 -12.88 24.19 -9.59
C ALA A 323 -11.85 25.34 -9.50
N ALA A 324 -10.60 25.03 -9.23
CA ALA A 324 -9.50 25.99 -9.17
C ALA A 324 -8.98 26.42 -10.56
N GLY A 325 -9.18 25.60 -11.59
CA GLY A 325 -8.66 25.79 -12.94
C GLY A 325 -7.17 25.51 -13.11
N HIS A 326 -6.53 24.86 -12.13
CA HIS A 326 -5.12 24.47 -12.16
C HIS A 326 -4.85 23.25 -11.26
N GLU A 327 -3.72 22.60 -11.45
CA GLU A 327 -3.24 21.52 -10.58
C GLU A 327 -2.93 22.02 -9.18
N ILE A 328 -3.29 21.23 -8.16
CA ILE A 328 -3.01 21.49 -6.76
C ILE A 328 -1.99 20.48 -6.26
N TRP A 329 -0.82 20.99 -5.83
CA TRP A 329 0.31 20.20 -5.35
C TRP A 329 0.55 20.46 -3.84
N PRO A 330 -0.05 19.70 -2.91
CA PRO A 330 0.10 19.97 -1.48
C PRO A 330 1.56 19.97 -0.98
N ALA A 331 2.42 19.10 -1.53
CA ALA A 331 3.84 19.04 -1.16
C ALA A 331 4.69 20.20 -1.72
N LYS A 332 4.14 21.07 -2.55
CA LYS A 332 4.85 22.26 -3.02
C LYS A 332 4.48 23.44 -2.13
N PRO A 333 5.45 24.13 -1.53
CA PRO A 333 5.15 25.34 -0.79
C PRO A 333 4.42 26.35 -1.69
N PRO A 334 3.45 27.09 -1.16
CA PRO A 334 2.80 28.14 -1.91
C PRO A 334 3.90 29.10 -2.44
N PHE A 335 3.80 29.46 -3.70
CA PHE A 335 4.74 30.41 -4.30
C PHE A 335 4.83 31.65 -3.39
N SER A 336 6.01 31.93 -2.82
CA SER A 336 6.22 33.21 -2.17
C SER A 336 6.11 34.30 -3.23
N VAL A 337 5.43 35.39 -2.89
CA VAL A 337 5.29 36.55 -3.79
C VAL A 337 6.67 37.14 -4.20
N ASP A 338 7.72 36.76 -3.45
CA ASP A 338 9.12 37.13 -3.65
C ASP A 338 9.91 36.13 -4.50
N ALA A 339 9.35 35.00 -4.92
CA ALA A 339 10.01 34.12 -5.87
C ALA A 339 10.11 34.86 -7.22
N PRO A 340 11.29 34.92 -7.86
CA PRO A 340 11.39 35.51 -9.20
C PRO A 340 10.37 34.82 -10.11
N ALA A 341 9.56 35.58 -10.81
CA ALA A 341 8.60 35.08 -11.77
C ALA A 341 9.32 34.13 -12.74
N ILE A 342 8.81 32.92 -12.89
CA ILE A 342 9.31 32.00 -13.93
C ILE A 342 9.10 32.70 -15.26
N ASP A 343 10.18 32.89 -16.02
CA ASP A 343 10.12 33.58 -17.33
C ASP A 343 9.18 32.73 -18.24
N GLU A 344 8.20 33.42 -18.85
CA GLU A 344 7.26 32.76 -19.79
C GLU A 344 7.99 32.09 -20.96
N THR A 345 9.21 32.57 -21.29
CA THR A 345 10.07 31.95 -22.29
C THR A 345 10.63 30.61 -21.86
N ASP A 346 10.93 30.40 -20.57
CA ASP A 346 11.38 29.12 -20.03
C ASP A 346 10.24 28.12 -20.00
N ILE A 347 9.01 28.56 -19.72
CA ILE A 347 7.81 27.70 -19.78
C ILE A 347 7.55 27.27 -21.23
N ALA A 348 7.61 28.21 -22.17
CA ALA A 348 7.40 27.94 -23.58
C ALA A 348 8.48 27.00 -24.16
N PHE A 349 9.75 27.17 -23.72
CA PHE A 349 10.85 26.30 -24.10
C PHE A 349 10.64 24.86 -23.58
N ARG A 350 10.24 24.71 -22.31
CA ARG A 350 9.96 23.41 -21.72
C ARG A 350 8.79 22.71 -22.41
N THR A 351 7.70 23.42 -22.67
CA THR A 351 6.53 22.89 -23.39
C THR A 351 6.89 22.49 -24.82
N GLY A 352 7.81 23.24 -25.46
CA GLY A 352 8.36 22.88 -26.77
C GLY A 352 9.19 21.61 -26.75
N MET A 353 9.99 21.39 -25.68
CA MET A 353 10.79 20.16 -25.55
C MET A 353 9.92 18.91 -25.29
N ASP A 354 8.84 19.04 -24.51
CA ASP A 354 7.91 17.93 -24.25
C ASP A 354 7.22 17.48 -25.57
N THR A 355 6.91 18.41 -26.46
CA THR A 355 6.36 18.07 -27.80
C THR A 355 7.38 17.43 -28.74
N TYR A 356 8.68 17.73 -28.61
CA TYR A 356 9.75 17.08 -29.36
C TYR A 356 10.03 15.66 -28.84
N ALA A 357 10.02 15.46 -27.54
CA ALA A 357 10.19 14.13 -26.94
C ALA A 357 9.07 13.15 -27.34
N ASP A 358 7.84 13.63 -27.46
CA ASP A 358 6.72 12.84 -27.95
C ASP A 358 6.86 12.52 -29.47
N ALA A 359 7.43 13.43 -30.27
CA ALA A 359 7.67 13.22 -31.69
C ALA A 359 8.81 12.20 -31.95
N ASP A 360 9.86 12.21 -31.15
CA ASP A 360 10.97 11.25 -31.24
C ASP A 360 10.54 9.84 -30.83
N ASN A 361 9.73 9.70 -29.75
CA ASN A 361 9.14 8.43 -29.35
C ASN A 361 8.17 7.85 -30.40
N LEU A 362 7.43 8.70 -31.12
CA LEU A 362 6.61 8.27 -32.25
C LEU A 362 7.46 7.79 -33.42
N GLN A 363 8.60 8.42 -33.68
CA GLN A 363 9.51 8.06 -34.78
C GLN A 363 10.28 6.79 -34.50
N GLU A 364 10.73 6.52 -33.26
CA GLU A 364 11.32 5.24 -32.84
C GLU A 364 10.27 4.12 -32.87
N SER A 365 9.04 4.34 -32.45
CA SER A 365 7.93 3.38 -32.51
C SER A 365 7.59 3.01 -33.99
N LEU A 366 7.63 3.96 -34.91
CA LEU A 366 7.41 3.72 -36.32
C LEU A 366 8.59 3.02 -37.00
N ALA A 367 9.82 3.31 -36.59
CA ALA A 367 11.03 2.66 -37.09
C ALA A 367 11.17 1.19 -36.63
N SER A 368 10.74 0.88 -35.40
CA SER A 368 10.74 -0.49 -34.86
C SER A 368 9.70 -1.41 -35.49
N ASN A 369 8.60 -0.82 -36.03
CA ASN A 369 7.53 -1.57 -36.71
C ASN A 369 7.79 -1.78 -38.21
N LEU A 370 8.87 -1.23 -38.79
CA LEU A 370 9.22 -1.33 -40.20
C LEU A 370 10.43 -2.22 -40.51
N ALA A 371 10.95 -2.98 -39.53
CA ALA A 371 11.99 -3.97 -39.79
C ALA A 371 11.39 -5.17 -40.51
N PRO A 372 11.88 -5.53 -41.71
CA PRO A 372 11.29 -6.62 -42.51
C PRO A 372 11.63 -7.97 -41.87
N ALA A 373 10.58 -8.80 -41.76
CA ALA A 373 10.73 -10.23 -41.55
C ALA A 373 11.51 -10.81 -42.72
N ILE A 374 12.80 -11.07 -42.55
CA ILE A 374 13.58 -11.93 -43.43
C ILE A 374 13.85 -13.24 -42.72
N ALA A 375 13.33 -14.29 -43.37
CA ALA A 375 13.42 -15.70 -43.06
C ALA A 375 14.87 -16.23 -42.85
N VAL A 376 15.05 -17.16 -41.94
CA VAL A 376 15.31 -18.59 -42.25
C VAL A 376 14.89 -19.40 -41.04
#